data_4ec3815728af7665be7a4e5f91d21ad3
#
_entry.id   4ec3815728af7665be7a4e5f91d21ad3
#
_cell.length_a   1.000
_cell.length_b   1.000
_cell.length_c   1.000
_cell.angle_alpha   90.00
_cell.angle_beta   90.00
_cell.angle_gamma   90.00
#
_symmetry.space_group_name_H-M   'P 1'
#
loop_
_entity.id
_entity.type
_entity.pdbx_description
1 polymer ?
#
loop_
_entity_poly.entity_id
_entity_poly.type
_entity_poly.pdbx_seq_one_letter_code
_entity_poly.pdbx_strand_id
1 'polypeptide(L)'
;KDSSIDIIEQMLILPDDLNYDKDEVENMKNRLAKINIKYLQTLKEKDIKIKLINSNLTDEPEFSDLKYQLPPCWVRSGKTWKDVPGIYRNNSIVAKIGYSNPSYANVHSSKNLELHETAHAIDKNVLNKKSNSEEFMEVFAQERYKLYDPKQVAHAYISKFIEEFFAESFVHYYLDEDSKNTLKENCPLTYDFLEKLELNY
;
A
#
# COMPACT_ATOMS: atom_id res chain seq x y z
N LYS A 1 -1.31 18.25 -20.18
CA LYS A 1 -0.55 17.34 -19.30
C LYS A 1 -1.49 16.83 -18.20
N ASP A 2 -1.60 15.53 -18.07
CA ASP A 2 -2.53 14.90 -17.11
C ASP A 2 -2.16 15.30 -15.67
N SER A 3 -3.17 15.57 -14.84
CA SER A 3 -3.01 15.73 -13.39
C SER A 3 -2.88 14.35 -12.72
N SER A 4 -2.50 14.31 -11.45
CA SER A 4 -2.46 13.06 -10.68
C SER A 4 -3.81 12.35 -10.65
N ILE A 5 -4.91 13.08 -10.49
CA ILE A 5 -6.27 12.53 -10.54
C ILE A 5 -6.57 11.91 -11.91
N ASP A 6 -6.22 12.61 -13.00
CA ASP A 6 -6.44 12.08 -14.35
C ASP A 6 -5.72 10.74 -14.56
N ILE A 7 -4.47 10.67 -14.08
CA ILE A 7 -3.67 9.43 -14.17
C ILE A 7 -4.32 8.31 -13.37
N ILE A 8 -4.74 8.58 -12.13
CA ILE A 8 -5.42 7.60 -11.28
C ILE A 8 -6.70 7.09 -11.95
N GLU A 9 -7.53 7.99 -12.49
CA GLU A 9 -8.77 7.62 -13.18
C GLU A 9 -8.53 6.73 -14.40
N GLN A 10 -7.45 6.97 -15.14
CA GLN A 10 -7.07 6.14 -16.29
C GLN A 10 -6.59 4.74 -15.91
N MET A 11 -6.10 4.55 -14.69
CA MET A 11 -5.66 3.26 -14.16
C MET A 11 -6.79 2.49 -13.45
N LEU A 12 -7.88 3.15 -13.14
CA LEU A 12 -8.91 2.67 -12.22
C LEU A 12 -9.85 1.66 -12.87
N ILE A 13 -10.13 0.58 -12.16
CA ILE A 13 -11.19 -0.38 -12.47
C ILE A 13 -12.14 -0.41 -11.27
N LEU A 14 -13.40 -0.06 -11.52
CA LEU A 14 -14.45 -0.04 -10.52
C LEU A 14 -15.34 -1.30 -10.62
N PRO A 15 -16.09 -1.65 -9.56
CA PRO A 15 -17.04 -2.76 -9.62
C PRO A 15 -18.09 -2.58 -10.72
N ASP A 16 -18.44 -3.68 -11.40
CA ASP A 16 -19.46 -3.66 -12.46
C ASP A 16 -20.84 -3.32 -11.92
N ASP A 17 -21.18 -3.85 -10.73
CA ASP A 17 -22.38 -3.37 -10.05
C ASP A 17 -22.09 -2.00 -9.43
N LEU A 18 -22.99 -1.08 -9.53
CA LEU A 18 -22.82 0.28 -9.01
C LEU A 18 -23.17 0.39 -7.52
N ASN A 19 -23.23 -0.73 -6.81
CA ASN A 19 -23.59 -0.78 -5.39
C ASN A 19 -22.36 -0.65 -4.49
N TYR A 20 -21.74 0.50 -4.50
CA TYR A 20 -20.60 0.83 -3.65
C TYR A 20 -20.66 2.30 -3.18
N ASP A 21 -19.93 2.62 -2.14
CA ASP A 21 -19.81 3.98 -1.64
C ASP A 21 -18.97 4.83 -2.59
N LYS A 22 -19.64 5.68 -3.36
CA LYS A 22 -19.02 6.56 -4.36
C LYS A 22 -18.19 7.66 -3.71
N ASP A 23 -18.59 8.16 -2.56
CA ASP A 23 -17.85 9.19 -1.83
C ASP A 23 -16.53 8.61 -1.32
N GLU A 24 -16.55 7.37 -0.82
CA GLU A 24 -15.31 6.69 -0.40
C GLU A 24 -14.38 6.41 -1.58
N VAL A 25 -14.90 6.05 -2.75
CA VAL A 25 -14.07 5.91 -3.96
C VAL A 25 -13.38 7.23 -4.30
N GLU A 26 -14.08 8.35 -4.22
CA GLU A 26 -13.46 9.67 -4.42
C GLU A 26 -12.38 9.96 -3.37
N ASN A 27 -12.62 9.61 -2.12
CA ASN A 27 -11.61 9.74 -1.06
C ASN A 27 -10.37 8.89 -1.33
N MET A 28 -10.55 7.65 -1.78
CA MET A 28 -9.44 6.76 -2.14
C MET A 28 -8.63 7.31 -3.31
N LYS A 29 -9.30 7.82 -4.35
CA LYS A 29 -8.64 8.49 -5.49
C LYS A 29 -7.82 9.69 -5.03
N ASN A 30 -8.38 10.53 -4.18
CA ASN A 30 -7.71 11.72 -3.67
C ASN A 30 -6.48 11.39 -2.83
N ARG A 31 -6.53 10.32 -2.02
CA ARG A 31 -5.35 9.85 -1.28
C ARG A 31 -4.25 9.34 -2.21
N LEU A 32 -4.60 8.55 -3.21
CA LEU A 32 -3.66 8.05 -4.21
C LEU A 32 -3.02 9.18 -5.03
N ALA A 33 -3.78 10.23 -5.32
CA ALA A 33 -3.30 11.39 -6.08
C ALA A 33 -2.24 12.22 -5.35
N LYS A 34 -2.02 12.00 -4.06
CA LYS A 34 -0.94 12.64 -3.29
C LYS A 34 0.44 12.04 -3.61
N ILE A 35 0.50 10.86 -4.16
CA ILE A 35 1.75 10.22 -4.58
C ILE A 35 2.43 11.06 -5.67
N ASN A 36 3.75 11.06 -5.68
CA ASN A 36 4.52 11.74 -6.71
C ASN A 36 4.01 11.38 -8.11
N ILE A 37 3.68 12.39 -8.89
CA ILE A 37 3.07 12.22 -10.22
C ILE A 37 3.94 11.40 -11.17
N LYS A 38 5.27 11.50 -11.06
CA LYS A 38 6.18 10.72 -11.90
C LYS A 38 6.08 9.22 -11.61
N TYR A 39 5.90 8.84 -10.34
CA TYR A 39 5.67 7.45 -9.96
C TYR A 39 4.36 6.93 -10.55
N LEU A 40 3.29 7.71 -10.43
CA LEU A 40 1.98 7.37 -10.99
C LEU A 40 2.03 7.22 -12.50
N GLN A 41 2.72 8.13 -13.17
CA GLN A 41 2.88 8.10 -14.62
C GLN A 41 3.61 6.83 -15.08
N THR A 42 4.69 6.46 -14.40
CA THR A 42 5.42 5.22 -14.71
C THR A 42 4.58 3.97 -14.47
N LEU A 43 3.78 3.93 -13.39
CA LEU A 43 2.84 2.82 -13.17
C LEU A 43 1.84 2.69 -14.32
N LYS A 44 1.27 3.81 -14.75
CA LYS A 44 0.33 3.83 -15.88
C LYS A 44 1.00 3.34 -17.18
N GLU A 45 2.20 3.82 -17.48
CA GLU A 45 2.96 3.42 -18.66
C GLU A 45 3.30 1.92 -18.68
N LYS A 46 3.42 1.32 -17.51
CA LYS A 46 3.63 -0.13 -17.32
C LYS A 46 2.34 -0.94 -17.25
N ASP A 47 1.22 -0.31 -17.55
CA ASP A 47 -0.10 -0.94 -17.55
C ASP A 47 -0.49 -1.55 -16.20
N ILE A 48 -0.06 -0.95 -15.11
CA ILE A 48 -0.51 -1.31 -13.77
C ILE A 48 -1.92 -0.77 -13.57
N LYS A 49 -2.82 -1.60 -13.07
CA LYS A 49 -4.22 -1.22 -12.80
C LYS A 49 -4.47 -1.05 -11.30
N ILE A 50 -5.40 -0.18 -10.99
CA ILE A 50 -5.92 0.01 -9.63
C ILE A 50 -7.36 -0.51 -9.63
N LYS A 51 -7.56 -1.69 -9.04
CA LYS A 51 -8.86 -2.33 -8.98
C LYS A 51 -9.47 -2.14 -7.60
N LEU A 52 -10.53 -1.34 -7.52
CA LEU A 52 -11.31 -1.19 -6.31
C LEU A 52 -12.46 -2.19 -6.33
N ILE A 53 -12.62 -2.93 -5.24
CA ILE A 53 -13.61 -4.01 -5.15
C ILE A 53 -14.60 -3.75 -4.02
N ASN A 54 -15.82 -4.26 -4.17
CA ASN A 54 -16.85 -4.28 -3.12
C ASN A 54 -17.20 -5.70 -2.65
N SER A 55 -16.51 -6.69 -3.22
CA SER A 55 -16.61 -8.11 -2.87
C SER A 55 -15.42 -8.55 -1.99
N ASN A 56 -15.38 -9.83 -1.60
CA ASN A 56 -14.17 -10.40 -1.04
C ASN A 56 -13.13 -10.63 -2.12
N LEU A 57 -11.85 -10.55 -1.75
CA LEU A 57 -10.75 -10.71 -2.70
C LEU A 57 -10.85 -12.03 -3.48
N THR A 58 -11.17 -13.13 -2.81
CA THR A 58 -11.26 -14.45 -3.42
C THR A 58 -12.49 -14.67 -4.29
N ASP A 59 -13.44 -13.74 -4.30
CA ASP A 59 -14.60 -13.76 -5.21
C ASP A 59 -14.24 -13.17 -6.58
N GLU A 60 -13.11 -12.44 -6.66
CA GLU A 60 -12.60 -11.93 -7.93
C GLU A 60 -11.92 -13.06 -8.72
N PRO A 61 -12.25 -13.26 -10.01
CA PRO A 61 -11.74 -14.40 -10.79
C PRO A 61 -10.22 -14.54 -10.80
N GLU A 62 -9.49 -13.44 -10.91
CA GLU A 62 -8.03 -13.43 -10.95
C GLU A 62 -7.36 -13.83 -9.63
N PHE A 63 -8.10 -13.89 -8.53
CA PHE A 63 -7.61 -14.26 -7.19
C PHE A 63 -8.28 -15.52 -6.64
N SER A 64 -9.04 -16.23 -7.46
CA SER A 64 -9.75 -17.45 -7.05
C SER A 64 -8.82 -18.58 -6.59
N ASP A 65 -7.58 -18.60 -7.10
CA ASP A 65 -6.53 -19.55 -6.67
C ASP A 65 -6.14 -19.38 -5.20
N LEU A 66 -6.27 -18.18 -4.66
CA LEU A 66 -5.94 -17.87 -3.26
C LEU A 66 -6.97 -18.43 -2.28
N LYS A 67 -8.14 -18.82 -2.75
CA LYS A 67 -9.25 -19.33 -1.91
C LYS A 67 -8.84 -20.49 -1.01
N TYR A 68 -7.93 -21.33 -1.49
CA TYR A 68 -7.46 -22.52 -0.79
C TYR A 68 -6.06 -22.36 -0.19
N GLN A 69 -5.53 -21.15 -0.18
CA GLN A 69 -4.22 -20.83 0.38
C GLN A 69 -4.40 -20.01 1.66
N LEU A 70 -3.42 -20.09 2.55
CA LEU A 70 -3.37 -19.25 3.75
C LEU A 70 -2.40 -18.10 3.53
N PRO A 71 -2.77 -16.89 3.94
CA PRO A 71 -1.82 -15.77 3.92
C PRO A 71 -0.61 -16.10 4.80
N PRO A 72 0.62 -15.93 4.30
CA PRO A 72 1.84 -16.38 5.00
C PRO A 72 1.98 -15.87 6.43
N CYS A 73 1.49 -14.65 6.68
CA CYS A 73 1.64 -14.00 7.97
C CYS A 73 0.46 -14.27 8.92
N TRP A 74 -0.59 -14.94 8.48
CA TRP A 74 -1.84 -15.09 9.22
C TRP A 74 -2.19 -16.53 9.57
N VAL A 75 -1.25 -17.44 9.39
CA VAL A 75 -1.47 -18.89 9.63
C VAL A 75 -2.03 -19.18 11.02
N ARG A 76 -1.66 -18.39 12.03
CA ARG A 76 -2.12 -18.57 13.41
C ARG A 76 -3.39 -17.78 13.74
N SER A 77 -3.86 -16.92 12.87
CA SER A 77 -5.00 -16.04 13.15
C SER A 77 -6.34 -16.65 12.82
N GLY A 78 -6.36 -17.77 12.09
CA GLY A 78 -7.59 -18.37 11.55
C GLY A 78 -8.17 -17.58 10.36
N LYS A 79 -7.53 -16.51 9.94
CA LYS A 79 -7.94 -15.70 8.78
C LYS A 79 -7.46 -16.34 7.49
N THR A 80 -8.24 -16.16 6.44
CA THR A 80 -7.95 -16.65 5.09
C THR A 80 -7.82 -15.46 4.12
N TRP A 81 -7.43 -15.73 2.89
CA TRP A 81 -7.41 -14.71 1.85
C TRP A 81 -8.76 -14.03 1.60
N LYS A 82 -9.87 -14.69 1.95
CA LYS A 82 -11.20 -14.08 1.94
C LYS A 82 -11.28 -12.85 2.85
N ASP A 83 -10.53 -12.86 3.95
CA ASP A 83 -10.52 -11.80 4.95
C ASP A 83 -9.51 -10.69 4.64
N VAL A 84 -8.66 -10.86 3.61
CA VAL A 84 -7.68 -9.88 3.19
C VAL A 84 -8.34 -8.82 2.31
N PRO A 85 -8.30 -7.54 2.68
CA PRO A 85 -9.02 -6.48 1.96
C PRO A 85 -8.26 -5.94 0.73
N GLY A 86 -7.00 -6.28 0.55
CA GLY A 86 -6.22 -5.78 -0.58
C GLY A 86 -4.95 -6.58 -0.82
N ILE A 87 -4.39 -6.40 -2.01
CA ILE A 87 -3.18 -7.07 -2.47
C ILE A 87 -2.59 -6.31 -3.66
N TYR A 88 -1.28 -6.38 -3.83
CA TYR A 88 -0.64 -6.12 -5.12
C TYR A 88 -0.13 -7.42 -5.71
N ARG A 89 -0.62 -7.78 -6.90
CA ARG A 89 -0.25 -9.01 -7.60
C ARG A 89 -0.57 -8.90 -9.10
N ASN A 90 0.31 -9.41 -9.94
CA ASN A 90 0.07 -9.51 -11.39
C ASN A 90 -0.38 -8.19 -12.04
N ASN A 91 0.35 -7.12 -11.77
CA ASN A 91 0.08 -5.77 -12.28
C ASN A 91 -1.26 -5.18 -11.83
N SER A 92 -1.87 -5.73 -10.80
CA SER A 92 -3.11 -5.22 -10.21
C SER A 92 -2.90 -4.82 -8.75
N ILE A 93 -3.16 -3.56 -8.47
CA ILE A 93 -3.29 -3.02 -7.12
C ILE A 93 -4.76 -3.18 -6.76
N VAL A 94 -5.08 -3.97 -5.74
CA VAL A 94 -6.46 -4.25 -5.35
C VAL A 94 -6.72 -3.76 -3.94
N ALA A 95 -7.81 -3.02 -3.77
CA ALA A 95 -8.25 -2.54 -2.47
C ALA A 95 -9.77 -2.57 -2.34
N LYS A 96 -10.25 -3.06 -1.21
CA LYS A 96 -11.68 -3.12 -0.92
C LYS A 96 -12.19 -1.75 -0.46
N ILE A 97 -13.25 -1.28 -1.10
CA ILE A 97 -13.88 0.00 -0.81
C ILE A 97 -14.41 0.01 0.63
N GLY A 98 -14.09 1.04 1.38
CA GLY A 98 -14.47 1.16 2.78
C GLY A 98 -13.50 0.53 3.79
N TYR A 99 -12.40 -0.06 3.33
CA TYR A 99 -11.41 -0.75 4.18
C TYR A 99 -10.06 -0.01 4.20
N SER A 100 -10.04 1.24 3.84
CA SER A 100 -8.80 2.02 3.72
C SER A 100 -8.04 2.18 5.02
N ASN A 101 -8.73 2.38 6.13
CA ASN A 101 -8.11 2.48 7.44
C ASN A 101 -8.00 1.12 8.11
N PRO A 102 -6.97 0.90 8.97
CA PRO A 102 -6.90 -0.31 9.75
C PRO A 102 -8.18 -0.41 10.54
N SER A 103 -9.04 -1.28 10.06
CA SER A 103 -10.34 -1.33 10.66
C SER A 103 -10.30 -2.21 11.88
N TYR A 104 -11.08 -1.82 12.64
CA TYR A 104 -11.92 -2.44 13.60
C TYR A 104 -11.74 -3.94 13.82
N ALA A 105 -11.40 -4.73 12.89
CA ALA A 105 -11.30 -6.17 13.01
C ALA A 105 -9.86 -6.68 12.85
N ASN A 106 -8.86 -5.81 12.92
CA ASN A 106 -7.47 -6.17 12.63
C ASN A 106 -7.33 -6.89 11.29
N VAL A 107 -8.08 -6.42 10.29
CA VAL A 107 -8.15 -7.06 8.98
C VAL A 107 -6.85 -6.86 8.19
N HIS A 108 -6.19 -5.73 8.41
CA HIS A 108 -4.85 -5.45 7.89
C HIS A 108 -4.09 -4.54 8.85
N SER A 109 -2.79 -4.52 8.70
CA SER A 109 -1.90 -3.78 9.60
C SER A 109 -1.44 -2.43 9.07
N SER A 110 -1.94 -2.02 7.91
CA SER A 110 -1.54 -0.77 7.28
C SER A 110 -2.35 0.42 7.79
N LYS A 111 -1.70 1.56 7.86
CA LYS A 111 -2.36 2.84 8.14
C LYS A 111 -3.32 3.27 7.02
N ASN A 112 -3.03 2.88 5.78
CA ASN A 112 -3.91 3.08 4.63
C ASN A 112 -3.72 1.98 3.60
N LEU A 113 -4.80 1.28 3.26
CA LEU A 113 -4.77 0.09 2.40
C LEU A 113 -4.30 0.39 0.98
N GLU A 114 -4.98 1.30 0.29
CA GLU A 114 -4.69 1.58 -1.12
C GLU A 114 -3.30 2.17 -1.32
N LEU A 115 -2.81 3.00 -0.41
CA LEU A 115 -1.44 3.51 -0.46
C LEU A 115 -0.41 2.41 -0.21
N HIS A 116 -0.70 1.50 0.73
CA HIS A 116 0.19 0.39 1.04
C HIS A 116 0.39 -0.55 -0.15
N GLU A 117 -0.68 -0.98 -0.79
CA GLU A 117 -0.59 -1.86 -1.96
C GLU A 117 0.02 -1.15 -3.17
N THR A 118 -0.27 0.14 -3.32
CA THR A 118 0.38 0.97 -4.35
C THR A 118 1.88 1.11 -4.09
N ALA A 119 2.31 1.22 -2.83
CA ALA A 119 3.72 1.25 -2.47
C ALA A 119 4.47 -0.01 -2.94
N HIS A 120 3.87 -1.19 -2.78
CA HIS A 120 4.45 -2.42 -3.32
C HIS A 120 4.59 -2.39 -4.83
N ALA A 121 3.58 -1.89 -5.53
CA ALA A 121 3.63 -1.74 -6.99
C ALA A 121 4.72 -0.77 -7.43
N ILE A 122 4.88 0.35 -6.74
CA ILE A 122 5.91 1.35 -7.02
C ILE A 122 7.30 0.78 -6.74
N ASP A 123 7.50 0.14 -5.59
CA ASP A 123 8.77 -0.49 -5.25
C ASP A 123 9.22 -1.47 -6.34
N LYS A 124 8.32 -2.33 -6.77
CA LYS A 124 8.63 -3.36 -7.78
C LYS A 124 8.82 -2.77 -9.18
N ASN A 125 7.94 -1.89 -9.63
CA ASN A 125 7.85 -1.50 -11.04
C ASN A 125 8.50 -0.16 -11.36
N VAL A 126 8.65 0.71 -10.38
CA VAL A 126 9.20 2.06 -10.56
C VAL A 126 10.60 2.17 -9.98
N LEU A 127 10.82 1.62 -8.80
CA LEU A 127 12.05 1.78 -8.02
C LEU A 127 12.98 0.56 -8.07
N ASN A 128 12.69 -0.43 -8.90
CA ASN A 128 13.50 -1.66 -9.03
C ASN A 128 13.81 -2.34 -7.69
N LYS A 129 12.79 -2.45 -6.83
CA LYS A 129 12.89 -3.05 -5.49
C LYS A 129 13.95 -2.38 -4.62
N LYS A 130 13.87 -1.06 -4.47
CA LYS A 130 14.72 -0.30 -3.55
C LYS A 130 14.59 -0.76 -2.09
N SER A 131 13.47 -1.39 -1.73
CA SER A 131 13.32 -2.04 -0.42
C SER A 131 14.38 -3.11 -0.15
N ASN A 132 14.94 -3.72 -1.19
CA ASN A 132 15.98 -4.74 -1.09
C ASN A 132 17.41 -4.20 -1.35
N SER A 133 17.58 -2.88 -1.49
CA SER A 133 18.89 -2.28 -1.63
C SER A 133 19.71 -2.37 -0.33
N GLU A 134 21.03 -2.41 -0.46
CA GLU A 134 21.91 -2.40 0.71
C GLU A 134 21.67 -1.17 1.58
N GLU A 135 21.50 -0.01 0.96
CA GLU A 135 21.19 1.24 1.66
C GLU A 135 19.92 1.12 2.50
N PHE A 136 18.85 0.57 1.93
CA PHE A 136 17.61 0.41 2.70
C PHE A 136 17.68 -0.69 3.76
N MET A 137 18.45 -1.74 3.52
CA MET A 137 18.71 -2.76 4.55
C MET A 137 19.38 -2.17 5.79
N GLU A 138 20.32 -1.24 5.62
CA GLU A 138 20.96 -0.52 6.71
C GLU A 138 19.96 0.38 7.47
N VAL A 139 19.13 1.11 6.73
CA VAL A 139 18.06 1.94 7.31
C VAL A 139 17.07 1.07 8.10
N PHE A 140 16.62 -0.01 7.52
CA PHE A 140 15.72 -0.97 8.15
C PHE A 140 16.31 -1.55 9.44
N ALA A 141 17.57 -1.95 9.42
CA ALA A 141 18.22 -2.50 10.60
C ALA A 141 18.21 -1.52 11.78
N GLN A 142 18.32 -0.23 11.51
CA GLN A 142 18.34 0.82 12.55
C GLN A 142 16.94 1.27 12.99
N GLU A 143 15.96 1.27 12.11
CA GLU A 143 14.68 1.95 12.38
C GLU A 143 13.45 1.03 12.39
N ARG A 144 13.61 -0.26 12.10
CA ARG A 144 12.50 -1.21 11.96
C ARG A 144 11.52 -1.26 13.12
N TYR A 145 11.95 -0.95 14.32
CA TYR A 145 11.13 -0.99 15.53
C TYR A 145 10.61 0.38 15.97
N LYS A 146 10.86 1.44 15.19
CA LYS A 146 10.60 2.82 15.60
C LYS A 146 9.35 3.42 14.98
N LEU A 147 8.81 2.79 13.91
CA LEU A 147 7.64 3.34 13.21
C LEU A 147 6.35 3.20 14.01
N TYR A 148 6.16 2.07 14.67
CA TYR A 148 4.99 1.77 15.47
C TYR A 148 5.35 1.43 16.91
N ASP A 149 4.45 1.79 17.84
CA ASP A 149 4.53 1.35 19.22
C ASP A 149 4.43 -0.19 19.28
N PRO A 150 5.23 -0.87 20.13
CA PRO A 150 5.18 -2.32 20.30
C PRO A 150 3.79 -2.91 20.62
N LYS A 151 2.90 -2.09 21.18
CA LYS A 151 1.52 -2.49 21.49
C LYS A 151 0.60 -2.49 20.26
N GLN A 152 1.01 -1.84 19.17
CA GLN A 152 0.21 -1.79 17.95
C GLN A 152 0.37 -3.10 17.16
N VAL A 153 -0.73 -3.60 16.59
CA VAL A 153 -0.74 -4.85 15.81
C VAL A 153 0.25 -4.80 14.64
N ALA A 154 0.34 -3.65 14.00
CA ALA A 154 1.24 -3.44 12.87
C ALA A 154 2.73 -3.63 13.22
N HIS A 155 3.14 -3.36 14.47
CA HIS A 155 4.55 -3.36 14.88
C HIS A 155 5.25 -4.68 14.54
N ALA A 156 4.68 -5.80 14.94
CA ALA A 156 5.30 -7.11 14.75
C ALA A 156 5.49 -7.47 13.26
N TYR A 157 4.50 -7.13 12.44
CA TYR A 157 4.53 -7.42 11.01
C TYR A 157 5.49 -6.50 10.26
N ILE A 158 5.36 -5.21 10.47
CA ILE A 158 6.15 -4.17 9.80
C ILE A 158 7.63 -4.26 10.19
N SER A 159 7.93 -4.57 11.45
CA SER A 159 9.31 -4.72 11.92
C SER A 159 10.00 -6.00 11.45
N LYS A 160 9.23 -6.99 10.98
CA LYS A 160 9.76 -8.28 10.54
C LYS A 160 10.14 -8.33 9.07
N PHE A 161 9.36 -7.67 8.21
CA PHE A 161 9.50 -7.75 6.76
C PHE A 161 9.90 -6.40 6.18
N ILE A 162 11.08 -6.35 5.56
CA ILE A 162 11.63 -5.10 5.00
C ILE A 162 10.72 -4.48 3.94
N GLU A 163 10.08 -5.29 3.11
CA GLU A 163 9.16 -4.81 2.07
C GLU A 163 7.91 -4.16 2.68
N GLU A 164 7.42 -4.72 3.78
CA GLU A 164 6.27 -4.18 4.52
C GLU A 164 6.64 -2.90 5.28
N PHE A 165 7.83 -2.85 5.85
CA PHE A 165 8.35 -1.62 6.46
C PHE A 165 8.48 -0.51 5.42
N PHE A 166 9.01 -0.83 4.24
CA PHE A 166 9.09 0.11 3.12
C PHE A 166 7.71 0.63 2.73
N ALA A 167 6.75 -0.28 2.48
CA ALA A 167 5.41 0.09 2.06
C ALA A 167 4.71 0.95 3.10
N GLU A 168 4.81 0.62 4.37
CA GLU A 168 4.19 1.37 5.45
C GLU A 168 4.85 2.74 5.67
N SER A 169 6.15 2.81 5.51
CA SER A 169 6.88 4.09 5.53
C SER A 169 6.43 4.99 4.37
N PHE A 170 6.24 4.43 3.20
CA PHE A 170 5.69 5.12 2.03
C PHE A 170 4.28 5.66 2.31
N VAL A 171 3.43 4.87 2.97
CA VAL A 171 2.10 5.34 3.41
C VAL A 171 2.21 6.57 4.30
N HIS A 172 3.07 6.53 5.31
CA HIS A 172 3.28 7.67 6.20
C HIS A 172 3.78 8.90 5.46
N TYR A 173 4.63 8.71 4.48
CA TYR A 173 5.21 9.80 3.70
C TYR A 173 4.16 10.54 2.87
N TYR A 174 3.17 9.83 2.30
CA TYR A 174 2.23 10.41 1.35
C TYR A 174 0.81 10.64 1.87
N LEU A 175 0.40 10.01 2.97
CA LEU A 175 -1.00 10.05 3.41
C LEU A 175 -1.45 11.45 3.84
N ASP A 176 -0.72 12.05 4.76
CA ASP A 176 -1.00 13.40 5.28
C ASP A 176 0.23 13.98 5.99
N GLU A 177 0.15 15.26 6.37
CA GLU A 177 1.26 15.94 7.05
C GLU A 177 1.56 15.33 8.43
N ASP A 178 0.55 14.92 9.18
CA ASP A 178 0.74 14.33 10.51
C ASP A 178 1.50 13.00 10.43
N SER A 179 1.12 12.13 9.50
CA SER A 179 1.82 10.86 9.29
C SER A 179 3.24 11.06 8.76
N LYS A 180 3.42 12.04 7.88
CA LYS A 180 4.74 12.42 7.35
C LYS A 180 5.66 12.92 8.44
N ASN A 181 5.16 13.78 9.32
CA ASN A 181 5.90 14.27 10.49
C ASN A 181 6.23 13.14 11.46
N THR A 182 5.31 12.22 11.71
CA THR A 182 5.56 11.03 12.54
C THR A 182 6.72 10.20 11.98
N LEU A 183 6.72 9.95 10.67
CA LEU A 183 7.82 9.25 10.01
C LEU A 183 9.15 10.00 10.21
N LYS A 184 9.16 11.31 9.97
CA LYS A 184 10.35 12.13 10.09
C LYS A 184 10.93 12.14 11.51
N GLU A 185 10.05 12.19 12.52
CA GLU A 185 10.46 12.20 13.93
C GLU A 185 10.95 10.84 14.40
N ASN A 186 10.22 9.76 14.07
CA ASN A 186 10.52 8.42 14.57
C ASN A 186 11.54 7.67 13.71
N CYS A 187 11.54 7.92 12.42
CA CYS A 187 12.36 7.22 11.42
C CYS A 187 13.03 8.21 10.46
N PRO A 188 13.92 9.07 10.96
CA PRO A 188 14.53 10.13 10.12
C PRO A 188 15.35 9.59 8.96
N LEU A 189 16.02 8.46 9.12
CA LEU A 189 16.80 7.84 8.03
C LEU A 189 15.89 7.32 6.91
N THR A 190 14.76 6.73 7.30
CA THR A 190 13.75 6.26 6.35
C THR A 190 13.11 7.43 5.60
N TYR A 191 12.77 8.48 6.34
CA TYR A 191 12.26 9.71 5.73
C TYR A 191 13.23 10.27 4.70
N ASP A 192 14.49 10.42 5.06
CA ASP A 192 15.53 10.94 4.15
C ASP A 192 15.72 10.03 2.94
N PHE A 193 15.64 8.73 3.13
CA PHE A 193 15.72 7.75 2.04
C PHE A 193 14.59 7.96 1.02
N LEU A 194 13.35 8.07 1.48
CA LEU A 194 12.20 8.31 0.60
C LEU A 194 12.26 9.67 -0.10
N GLU A 195 12.70 10.70 0.61
CA GLU A 195 12.88 12.04 0.03
C GLU A 195 13.92 12.03 -1.08
N LYS A 196 15.05 11.37 -0.88
CA LYS A 196 16.11 11.23 -1.89
C LYS A 196 15.63 10.44 -3.11
N LEU A 197 14.86 9.38 -2.92
CA LEU A 197 14.25 8.64 -4.03
C LEU A 197 13.39 9.56 -4.90
N GLU A 198 12.56 10.37 -4.26
CA GLU A 198 11.68 11.31 -4.96
C GLU A 198 12.46 12.39 -5.72
N LEU A 199 13.50 12.95 -5.11
CA LEU A 199 14.32 13.99 -5.72
C LEU A 199 15.17 13.48 -6.90
N ASN A 200 15.55 12.22 -6.89
CA ASN A 200 16.42 11.62 -7.90
C ASN A 200 15.65 10.86 -8.99
N TYR A 201 14.32 10.82 -8.93
CA TYR A 201 13.46 10.21 -9.93
C TYR A 201 12.89 11.26 -10.88
#